data_8eb9cec094982e0b66c0e65c5122dd19
#
_entry.id   8eb9cec094982e0b66c0e65c5122dd19
#
_cell.length_a   1.000
_cell.length_b   1.000
_cell.length_c   1.000
_cell.angle_alpha   90.00
_cell.angle_beta   90.00
_cell.angle_gamma   90.00
#
_symmetry.space_group_name_H-M   'P 1'
#
loop_
_entity.id
_entity.type
_entity.pdbx_description
1 polymer ?
#
loop_
_entity_poly.entity_id
_entity_poly.type
_entity_poly.pdbx_seq_one_letter_code
_entity_poly.pdbx_strand_id
1 'polypeptide(L)'
;MKKYISYTQISMEEAVAIMATEENYIILDVRTTEEFAEKHIPNAINIPNETIGSEELAELPDKNQLILVYCRSGNRSKQASEKLAALGYSNIHEFGGINDWTGELEIYGESNIRTHL
;
A
#
# COMPACT_ATOMS: atom_id res chain seq x y z
N MET A 1 10.99 7.51 -28.53
CA MET A 1 9.62 7.42 -28.05
C MET A 1 9.54 7.48 -26.55
N LYS A 2 8.74 8.37 -26.07
CA LYS A 2 8.61 8.54 -24.66
C LYS A 2 7.67 7.49 -24.07
N LYS A 3 8.07 6.96 -22.96
CA LYS A 3 7.26 6.00 -22.26
C LYS A 3 6.78 6.61 -20.95
N TYR A 4 5.51 6.46 -20.68
CA TYR A 4 4.94 7.00 -19.46
C TYR A 4 4.65 5.89 -18.50
N ILE A 5 5.25 5.99 -17.34
CA ILE A 5 4.96 5.10 -16.24
C ILE A 5 4.23 5.96 -15.23
N SER A 6 2.95 5.70 -15.07
CA SER A 6 2.19 6.63 -14.28
C SER A 6 1.45 5.93 -13.16
N TYR A 7 1.41 6.61 -12.07
CA TYR A 7 0.56 6.35 -10.94
C TYR A 7 0.13 7.71 -10.42
N THR A 8 -0.87 7.72 -9.57
CA THR A 8 -1.40 8.96 -9.04
C THR A 8 -0.92 9.12 -7.60
N GLN A 9 -0.39 10.30 -7.29
CA GLN A 9 -0.09 10.64 -5.90
C GLN A 9 -1.29 11.33 -5.31
N ILE A 10 -1.72 10.86 -4.15
CA ILE A 10 -2.87 11.45 -3.45
C ILE A 10 -2.45 11.75 -2.03
N SER A 11 -3.22 12.59 -1.37
CA SER A 11 -2.98 12.92 0.02
C SER A 11 -3.49 11.80 0.93
N MET A 12 -3.06 11.85 2.18
CA MET A 12 -3.57 10.93 3.19
C MET A 12 -5.08 11.08 3.32
N GLU A 13 -5.57 12.31 3.28
CA GLU A 13 -7.00 12.57 3.40
C GLU A 13 -7.78 11.99 2.22
N GLU A 14 -7.22 12.11 1.03
CA GLU A 14 -7.86 11.52 -0.15
C GLU A 14 -7.90 10.01 -0.04
N ALA A 15 -6.82 9.40 0.47
CA ALA A 15 -6.80 7.95 0.65
C ALA A 15 -7.89 7.51 1.62
N VAL A 16 -8.04 8.24 2.73
CA VAL A 16 -9.08 7.92 3.71
C VAL A 16 -10.45 8.04 3.08
N ALA A 17 -10.67 9.07 2.26
CA ALA A 17 -11.95 9.25 1.59
C ALA A 17 -12.25 8.09 0.64
N ILE A 18 -11.25 7.63 -0.09
CA ILE A 18 -11.43 6.47 -0.98
C ILE A 18 -11.80 5.24 -0.17
N MET A 19 -11.10 5.02 0.94
CA MET A 19 -11.39 3.87 1.79
C MET A 19 -12.81 3.91 2.35
N ALA A 20 -13.33 5.12 2.56
CA ALA A 20 -14.67 5.28 3.12
C ALA A 20 -15.77 5.09 2.07
N THR A 21 -15.47 5.36 0.80
CA THR A 21 -16.51 5.40 -0.23
C THR A 21 -16.42 4.25 -1.24
N GLU A 22 -15.25 3.64 -1.40
CA GLU A 22 -15.08 2.53 -2.33
C GLU A 22 -15.13 1.21 -1.60
N GLU A 23 -15.58 0.18 -2.30
CA GLU A 23 -15.67 -1.13 -1.67
C GLU A 23 -14.62 -2.10 -2.16
N ASN A 24 -14.10 -1.88 -3.36
CA ASN A 24 -13.21 -2.85 -3.98
C ASN A 24 -11.84 -2.22 -4.20
N TYR A 25 -11.07 -2.16 -3.13
CA TYR A 25 -9.71 -1.64 -3.21
C TYR A 25 -8.78 -2.53 -2.40
N ILE A 26 -7.49 -2.42 -2.70
CA ILE A 26 -6.45 -3.10 -1.95
C ILE A 26 -5.53 -2.04 -1.36
N ILE A 27 -5.24 -2.16 -0.07
CA ILE A 27 -4.24 -1.33 0.57
C ILE A 27 -2.94 -2.12 0.56
N LEU A 28 -1.91 -1.57 -0.05
CA LEU A 28 -0.65 -2.27 -0.26
C LEU A 28 0.46 -1.60 0.53
N ASP A 29 1.00 -2.33 1.49
CA ASP A 29 2.13 -1.93 2.32
C ASP A 29 3.39 -2.48 1.65
N VAL A 30 4.29 -1.59 1.24
CA VAL A 30 5.49 -2.02 0.53
C VAL A 30 6.73 -1.91 1.40
N ARG A 31 6.53 -1.85 2.72
CA ARG A 31 7.63 -1.89 3.67
C ARG A 31 8.12 -3.33 3.83
N THR A 32 9.12 -3.52 4.68
CA THR A 32 9.62 -4.86 4.93
C THR A 32 8.58 -5.70 5.66
N THR A 33 8.78 -7.01 5.59
CA THR A 33 7.90 -7.94 6.29
C THR A 33 7.90 -7.68 7.79
N GLU A 34 9.05 -7.34 8.34
CA GLU A 34 9.19 -7.07 9.75
C GLU A 34 8.42 -5.82 10.16
N GLU A 35 8.53 -4.77 9.36
CA GLU A 35 7.79 -3.53 9.62
C GLU A 35 6.29 -3.79 9.61
N PHE A 36 5.83 -4.54 8.61
CA PHE A 36 4.42 -4.86 8.48
C PHE A 36 3.93 -5.67 9.66
N ALA A 37 4.72 -6.66 10.09
CA ALA A 37 4.32 -7.50 11.20
C ALA A 37 4.20 -6.70 12.48
N GLU A 38 5.04 -5.69 12.65
CA GLU A 38 5.00 -4.88 13.85
C GLU A 38 3.73 -4.05 13.94
N LYS A 39 3.40 -3.36 12.86
CA LYS A 39 2.16 -2.61 12.77
C LYS A 39 1.88 -2.28 11.32
N HIS A 40 0.62 -2.18 10.97
CA HIS A 40 0.23 -1.80 9.61
C HIS A 40 -1.20 -1.27 9.60
N ILE A 41 -1.56 -0.62 8.52
CA ILE A 41 -2.92 -0.13 8.35
C ILE A 41 -3.86 -1.33 8.22
N PRO A 42 -5.00 -1.32 8.92
CA PRO A 42 -5.90 -2.47 8.90
C PRO A 42 -6.28 -2.88 7.48
N ASN A 43 -6.32 -4.18 7.24
CA ASN A 43 -6.67 -4.80 5.96
C ASN A 43 -5.61 -4.66 4.89
N ALA A 44 -4.47 -4.06 5.18
CA ALA A 44 -3.40 -3.97 4.20
C ALA A 44 -2.76 -5.33 3.98
N ILE A 45 -2.29 -5.55 2.74
CA ILE A 45 -1.44 -6.69 2.45
C ILE A 45 -0.02 -6.17 2.26
N ASN A 46 0.95 -7.06 2.39
CA ASN A 46 2.35 -6.67 2.35
C ASN A 46 3.06 -7.31 1.17
N ILE A 47 3.61 -6.48 0.30
CA ILE A 47 4.53 -6.91 -0.74
C ILE A 47 5.70 -5.95 -0.69
N PRO A 48 6.82 -6.35 -0.09
CA PRO A 48 7.95 -5.43 0.06
C PRO A 48 8.44 -4.89 -1.28
N ASN A 49 8.77 -3.61 -1.29
CA ASN A 49 9.20 -2.92 -2.50
C ASN A 49 10.30 -3.66 -3.24
N GLU A 50 11.28 -4.19 -2.50
CA GLU A 50 12.42 -4.84 -3.15
C GLU A 50 12.05 -6.16 -3.81
N THR A 51 10.88 -6.71 -3.52
CA THR A 51 10.45 -7.96 -4.16
C THR A 51 9.60 -7.72 -5.40
N ILE A 52 9.23 -6.47 -5.66
CA ILE A 52 8.47 -6.15 -6.87
C ILE A 52 9.46 -6.00 -8.01
N GLY A 53 9.39 -6.93 -8.94
CA GLY A 53 10.33 -6.95 -10.05
C GLY A 53 9.61 -6.92 -11.38
N SER A 54 10.01 -7.83 -12.27
CA SER A 54 9.46 -7.85 -13.62
C SER A 54 8.36 -8.88 -13.80
N GLU A 55 8.03 -9.63 -12.77
CA GLU A 55 7.06 -10.71 -12.88
C GLU A 55 5.74 -10.28 -12.27
N GLU A 56 4.69 -10.91 -12.74
CA GLU A 56 3.36 -10.64 -12.20
C GLU A 56 3.28 -11.08 -10.75
N LEU A 57 2.44 -10.38 -10.01
CA LEU A 57 2.28 -10.64 -8.59
C LEU A 57 1.00 -11.44 -8.38
N ALA A 58 1.15 -12.62 -7.78
CA ALA A 58 0.00 -13.49 -7.55
C ALA A 58 -1.02 -12.82 -6.63
N GLU A 59 -0.55 -11.99 -5.72
CA GLU A 59 -1.43 -11.30 -4.78
C GLU A 59 -2.27 -10.21 -5.45
N LEU A 60 -1.87 -9.80 -6.66
CA LEU A 60 -2.55 -8.73 -7.39
C LEU A 60 -2.87 -9.22 -8.80
N PRO A 61 -3.84 -10.13 -8.93
CA PRO A 61 -4.12 -10.71 -10.25
C PRO A 61 -4.86 -9.78 -11.20
N ASP A 62 -5.53 -8.76 -10.70
CA ASP A 62 -6.33 -7.87 -11.52
C ASP A 62 -5.55 -6.58 -11.78
N LYS A 63 -5.14 -6.38 -13.04
CA LYS A 63 -4.36 -5.20 -13.40
C LYS A 63 -5.15 -3.90 -13.31
N ASN A 64 -6.45 -3.97 -13.22
CA ASN A 64 -7.30 -2.78 -13.09
C ASN A 64 -7.73 -2.52 -11.65
N GLN A 65 -7.28 -3.34 -10.73
CA GLN A 65 -7.60 -3.20 -9.32
C GLN A 65 -7.16 -1.84 -8.79
N LEU A 66 -8.02 -1.18 -8.04
CA LEU A 66 -7.65 0.03 -7.32
C LEU A 66 -6.69 -0.35 -6.19
N ILE A 67 -5.50 0.19 -6.24
CA ILE A 67 -4.45 -0.15 -5.27
C ILE A 67 -3.99 1.14 -4.59
N LEU A 68 -4.08 1.15 -3.27
CA LEU A 68 -3.64 2.27 -2.45
C LEU A 68 -2.31 1.87 -1.82
N VAL A 69 -1.24 2.54 -2.20
CA VAL A 69 0.13 2.12 -1.88
C VAL A 69 0.73 3.06 -0.86
N TYR A 70 1.35 2.49 0.18
CA TYR A 70 2.05 3.30 1.17
C TYR A 70 3.30 2.57 1.65
N CYS A 71 4.20 3.34 2.26
CA CYS A 71 5.36 2.79 2.94
C CYS A 71 5.53 3.50 4.28
N ARG A 72 6.75 3.76 4.70
CA ARG A 72 6.95 4.43 5.98
C ARG A 72 6.85 5.95 5.84
N SER A 73 7.58 6.52 4.90
CA SER A 73 7.64 7.97 4.72
C SER A 73 7.41 8.42 3.28
N GLY A 74 7.20 7.49 2.34
CA GLY A 74 6.83 7.83 0.97
C GLY A 74 7.83 7.48 -0.10
N ASN A 75 9.07 7.15 0.24
CA ASN A 75 10.08 6.87 -0.79
C ASN A 75 9.88 5.52 -1.46
N ARG A 76 9.74 4.48 -0.65
CA ARG A 76 9.59 3.13 -1.20
C ARG A 76 8.26 2.98 -1.91
N SER A 77 7.23 3.69 -1.43
CA SER A 77 5.91 3.60 -2.06
C SER A 77 5.92 4.21 -3.46
N LYS A 78 6.69 5.25 -3.68
CA LYS A 78 6.82 5.83 -5.02
C LYS A 78 7.56 4.87 -5.94
N GLN A 79 8.64 4.27 -5.45
CA GLN A 79 9.37 3.28 -6.25
C GLN A 79 8.50 2.09 -6.59
N ALA A 80 7.76 1.59 -5.60
CA ALA A 80 6.88 0.45 -5.81
C ALA A 80 5.79 0.78 -6.82
N SER A 81 5.24 1.99 -6.72
CA SER A 81 4.17 2.41 -7.63
C SER A 81 4.67 2.48 -9.06
N GLU A 82 5.91 2.95 -9.28
CA GLU A 82 6.51 2.96 -10.60
C GLU A 82 6.67 1.55 -11.14
N LYS A 83 7.13 0.64 -10.28
CA LYS A 83 7.30 -0.76 -10.68
C LYS A 83 5.96 -1.40 -11.04
N LEU A 84 4.94 -1.12 -10.25
CA LEU A 84 3.61 -1.65 -10.53
C LEU A 84 3.07 -1.12 -11.84
N ALA A 85 3.26 0.17 -12.10
CA ALA A 85 2.82 0.76 -13.36
C ALA A 85 3.53 0.10 -14.53
N ALA A 86 4.83 -0.18 -14.37
CA ALA A 86 5.59 -0.84 -15.42
C ALA A 86 5.10 -2.26 -15.67
N LEU A 87 4.53 -2.90 -14.66
CA LEU A 87 3.96 -4.24 -14.81
C LEU A 87 2.56 -4.22 -15.43
N GLY A 88 2.00 -3.03 -15.65
CA GLY A 88 0.72 -2.92 -16.31
C GLY A 88 -0.46 -2.63 -15.38
N TYR A 89 -0.20 -2.45 -14.10
CA TYR A 89 -1.28 -2.07 -13.18
C TYR A 89 -1.69 -0.64 -13.51
N SER A 90 -2.99 -0.41 -13.65
CA SER A 90 -3.48 0.83 -14.23
C SER A 90 -4.16 1.76 -13.22
N ASN A 91 -4.32 1.33 -11.97
CA ASN A 91 -5.14 2.11 -11.04
C ASN A 91 -4.43 2.19 -9.69
N ILE A 92 -3.28 2.87 -9.70
CA ILE A 92 -2.38 2.92 -8.57
C ILE A 92 -2.43 4.30 -7.95
N HIS A 93 -2.71 4.38 -6.66
CA HIS A 93 -2.76 5.64 -5.92
C HIS A 93 -1.81 5.53 -4.73
N GLU A 94 -0.75 6.32 -4.77
CA GLU A 94 0.28 6.30 -3.75
C GLU A 94 -0.01 7.42 -2.76
N PHE A 95 -0.03 7.11 -1.47
CA PHE A 95 -0.49 8.11 -0.49
C PHE A 95 0.49 8.36 0.65
N GLY A 96 1.76 8.07 0.45
CA GLY A 96 2.79 8.49 1.41
C GLY A 96 3.16 7.41 2.38
N GLY A 97 3.09 7.70 3.67
CA GLY A 97 3.63 6.78 4.62
C GLY A 97 2.84 6.69 5.91
N ILE A 98 3.05 5.57 6.58
CA ILE A 98 2.36 5.27 7.83
C ILE A 98 2.73 6.30 8.91
N ASN A 99 3.86 6.99 8.74
CA ASN A 99 4.24 8.04 9.70
C ASN A 99 3.19 9.13 9.81
N ASP A 100 2.45 9.37 8.73
CA ASP A 100 1.44 10.43 8.71
C ASP A 100 0.03 9.90 8.89
N TRP A 101 -0.10 8.60 9.05
CA TRP A 101 -1.42 7.97 9.20
C TRP A 101 -1.97 8.25 10.59
N THR A 102 -3.19 8.71 10.66
CA THR A 102 -3.83 9.03 11.94
C THR A 102 -4.96 8.08 12.29
N GLY A 103 -5.24 7.11 11.45
CA GLY A 103 -6.29 6.14 11.71
C GLY A 103 -5.82 5.00 12.59
N GLU A 104 -6.63 3.97 12.64
CA GLU A 104 -6.31 2.80 13.43
C GLU A 104 -5.17 2.03 12.80
N LEU A 105 -4.47 1.29 13.64
CA LEU A 105 -3.37 0.42 13.21
C LEU A 105 -3.58 -0.96 13.80
N GLU A 106 -3.23 -1.97 13.02
CA GLU A 106 -3.08 -3.32 13.56
C GLU A 106 -1.66 -3.44 14.07
N ILE A 107 -1.54 -3.73 15.36
CA ILE A 107 -0.25 -3.76 16.04
C ILE A 107 -0.07 -5.13 16.63
N TYR A 108 0.99 -5.83 16.19
CA TYR A 108 1.25 -7.16 16.65
C TYR A 108 1.59 -7.14 18.14
N GLY A 109 1.00 -8.04 18.89
CA GLY A 109 1.27 -8.15 20.32
C GLY A 109 0.39 -7.25 21.16
N GLU A 110 0.17 -6.03 20.72
CA GLU A 110 -0.63 -5.10 21.50
C GLU A 110 -2.09 -5.51 21.54
N SER A 111 -2.60 -6.00 20.42
CA SER A 111 -3.97 -6.45 20.39
C SER A 111 -4.17 -7.64 21.33
N ASN A 112 -3.16 -8.47 21.47
CA ASN A 112 -3.23 -9.58 22.40
C ASN A 112 -3.29 -9.10 23.84
N ILE A 113 -2.55 -8.05 24.13
CA ILE A 113 -2.56 -7.48 25.46
C ILE A 113 -3.94 -6.94 25.78
N ARG A 114 -4.54 -6.28 24.82
CA ARG A 114 -5.85 -5.67 25.03
C ARG A 114 -6.92 -6.68 25.35
N THR A 115 -6.81 -7.85 24.78
CA THR A 115 -7.84 -8.86 25.01
C THR A 115 -7.85 -9.36 26.42
N HIS A 116 -6.85 -9.04 27.19
CA HIS A 116 -6.76 -9.46 28.59
C HIS A 116 -7.28 -8.39 29.55
N LEU A 117 -7.64 -7.28 29.02
CA LEU A 117 -8.16 -6.20 29.83
C LEU A 117 -9.69 -6.24 29.88
#